data_843ac0a9c1d0cfeb3db76e63f5dbec5d
#
_entry.id   843ac0a9c1d0cfeb3db76e63f5dbec5d
#
_cell.length_a   1.000
_cell.length_b   1.000
_cell.length_c   1.000
_cell.angle_alpha   90.00
_cell.angle_beta   90.00
_cell.angle_gamma   90.00
#
_symmetry.space_group_name_H-M   'P 1'
#
loop_
_entity.id
_entity.type
_entity.pdbx_description
1 polymer ?
#
loop_
_entity_poly.entity_id
_entity_poly.type
_entity_poly.pdbx_seq_one_letter_code
_entity_poly.pdbx_strand_id
1 'polypeptide(L)'
;MKERIIITGYSGSLAKTTRELLKDDYEIIGLTSNKEKVNNKNIYFWNTSSGEIDEKALENCKHIIHLAGYPILKRWTKKNKRLMHQSRIGAANLLFNKCKQLNISPKTFISASAIGIYGLNARGIKSEKDKIGTDWIARMASDWEESAQQFKQIGSRVVQMRISL
;
A
#
# COMPACT_ATOMS: atom_id res chain seq x y z
N MET A 1 19.36 -17.42 1.45
CA MET A 1 17.89 -17.43 1.25
C MET A 1 17.46 -16.06 0.76
N LYS A 2 16.54 -15.99 -0.20
CA LYS A 2 15.97 -14.72 -0.68
C LYS A 2 15.16 -14.06 0.44
N GLU A 3 15.28 -12.73 0.58
CA GLU A 3 14.42 -11.99 1.50
C GLU A 3 12.99 -11.92 0.97
N ARG A 4 11.99 -12.01 1.85
CA ARG A 4 10.57 -12.01 1.50
C ARG A 4 10.03 -10.58 1.37
N ILE A 5 9.35 -10.31 0.24
CA ILE A 5 8.65 -9.07 -0.03
C ILE A 5 7.16 -9.34 -0.19
N ILE A 6 6.33 -8.61 0.53
CA ILE A 6 4.88 -8.57 0.30
C ILE A 6 4.58 -7.43 -0.68
N ILE A 7 3.82 -7.75 -1.74
CA ILE A 7 3.29 -6.75 -2.68
C ILE A 7 1.77 -6.76 -2.61
N THR A 8 1.17 -5.65 -2.18
CA THR A 8 -0.29 -5.48 -2.23
C THR A 8 -0.72 -4.89 -3.59
N GLY A 9 -2.01 -5.03 -3.92
CA GLY A 9 -2.45 -4.65 -5.27
C GLY A 9 -1.86 -5.58 -6.35
N TYR A 10 -1.63 -6.83 -5.99
CA TYR A 10 -0.85 -7.84 -6.71
C TYR A 10 -1.22 -8.03 -8.18
N SER A 11 -2.48 -7.81 -8.57
CA SER A 11 -2.96 -7.90 -9.95
C SER A 11 -2.83 -6.59 -10.75
N GLY A 12 -2.40 -5.49 -10.13
CA GLY A 12 -2.23 -4.19 -10.79
C GLY A 12 -1.01 -4.14 -11.71
N SER A 13 -1.00 -3.21 -12.66
CA SER A 13 0.09 -3.05 -13.64
C SER A 13 1.43 -2.77 -12.97
N LEU A 14 1.49 -1.82 -12.02
CA LEU A 14 2.71 -1.51 -11.27
C LEU A 14 3.21 -2.74 -10.51
N ALA A 15 2.32 -3.45 -9.81
CA ALA A 15 2.71 -4.66 -9.08
C ALA A 15 3.24 -5.75 -10.01
N LYS A 16 2.68 -5.90 -11.21
CA LYS A 16 3.16 -6.85 -12.22
C LYS A 16 4.59 -6.53 -12.64
N THR A 17 4.86 -5.29 -13.03
CA THR A 17 6.21 -4.85 -13.42
C THR A 17 7.20 -4.98 -12.26
N THR A 18 6.81 -4.55 -11.06
CA THR A 18 7.66 -4.67 -9.86
C THR A 18 8.03 -6.13 -9.57
N ARG A 19 7.08 -7.05 -9.69
CA ARG A 19 7.33 -8.49 -9.49
C ARG A 19 8.33 -9.04 -10.51
N GLU A 20 8.17 -8.70 -11.77
CA GLU A 20 9.09 -9.15 -12.83
C GLU A 20 10.53 -8.68 -12.58
N LEU A 21 10.69 -7.46 -12.07
CA LEU A 21 12.01 -6.91 -11.75
C LEU A 21 12.65 -7.52 -10.50
N LEU A 22 11.85 -7.99 -9.55
CA LEU A 22 12.34 -8.44 -8.23
C LEU A 22 12.37 -9.96 -8.05
N LYS A 23 11.77 -10.76 -8.95
CA LYS A 23 11.57 -12.20 -8.79
C LYS A 23 12.87 -13.02 -8.66
N ASP A 24 13.95 -12.51 -9.24
CA ASP A 24 15.23 -13.23 -9.22
C ASP A 24 16.01 -13.00 -7.92
N ASP A 25 15.76 -11.88 -7.22
CA ASP A 25 16.48 -11.51 -5.99
C ASP A 25 15.65 -11.77 -4.72
N TYR A 26 14.31 -11.78 -4.81
CA TYR A 26 13.41 -11.82 -3.67
C TYR A 26 12.37 -12.94 -3.77
N GLU A 27 11.89 -13.41 -2.61
CA GLU A 27 10.69 -14.23 -2.51
C GLU A 27 9.45 -13.30 -2.48
N ILE A 28 8.65 -13.34 -3.55
CA ILE A 28 7.53 -12.42 -3.71
C ILE A 28 6.22 -13.03 -3.21
N ILE A 29 5.60 -12.37 -2.26
CA ILE A 29 4.30 -12.73 -1.69
C ILE A 29 3.25 -11.70 -2.15
N GLY A 30 2.14 -12.19 -2.67
CA GLY A 30 0.98 -11.38 -3.06
C GLY A 30 -0.16 -11.47 -2.07
N LEU A 31 -0.88 -10.37 -1.89
CA LEU A 31 -2.15 -10.34 -1.17
C LEU A 31 -3.30 -10.08 -2.14
N THR A 32 -4.36 -10.88 -2.03
CA THR A 32 -5.56 -10.77 -2.88
C THR A 32 -6.84 -10.90 -2.05
N SER A 33 -7.87 -10.13 -2.42
CA SER A 33 -9.22 -10.30 -1.88
C SER A 33 -10.07 -11.33 -2.65
N ASN A 34 -9.55 -11.83 -3.79
CA ASN A 34 -10.23 -12.90 -4.55
C ASN A 34 -9.73 -14.26 -4.06
N LYS A 35 -10.62 -15.00 -3.40
CA LYS A 35 -10.32 -16.34 -2.84
C LYS A 35 -9.89 -17.35 -3.90
N GLU A 36 -10.38 -17.24 -5.13
CA GLU A 36 -10.01 -18.14 -6.24
C GLU A 36 -8.54 -18.00 -6.68
N LYS A 37 -7.92 -16.85 -6.39
CA LYS A 37 -6.52 -16.59 -6.72
C LYS A 37 -5.54 -16.99 -5.62
N VAL A 38 -6.05 -17.41 -4.47
CA VAL A 38 -5.21 -17.87 -3.36
C VAL A 38 -4.63 -19.24 -3.70
N ASN A 39 -3.33 -19.40 -3.54
CA ASN A 39 -2.64 -20.67 -3.79
C ASN A 39 -1.86 -21.17 -2.57
N ASN A 40 -1.87 -20.43 -1.45
CA ASN A 40 -1.18 -20.76 -0.19
C ASN A 40 0.32 -21.05 -0.33
N LYS A 41 0.91 -20.65 -1.46
CA LYS A 41 2.34 -20.76 -1.73
C LYS A 41 2.98 -19.37 -1.76
N ASN A 42 2.44 -18.50 -2.59
CA ASN A 42 2.93 -17.13 -2.74
C ASN A 42 1.81 -16.09 -2.93
N ILE A 43 0.54 -16.52 -2.94
CA ILE A 43 -0.62 -15.62 -2.99
C ILE A 43 -1.56 -16.02 -1.85
N TYR A 44 -1.76 -15.09 -0.93
CA TYR A 44 -2.56 -15.28 0.28
C TYR A 44 -3.77 -14.38 0.29
N PHE A 45 -4.77 -14.78 1.06
CA PHE A 45 -6.00 -14.01 1.20
C PHE A 45 -5.81 -12.82 2.15
N TRP A 46 -6.42 -11.71 1.79
CA TRP A 46 -6.74 -10.63 2.70
C TRP A 46 -8.05 -9.95 2.33
N ASN A 47 -8.68 -9.30 3.31
CA ASN A 47 -9.87 -8.49 3.11
C ASN A 47 -9.79 -7.26 4.02
N THR A 48 -9.51 -6.11 3.42
CA THR A 48 -9.35 -4.85 4.16
C THR A 48 -10.65 -4.33 4.75
N SER A 49 -11.81 -4.81 4.26
CA SER A 49 -13.12 -4.40 4.79
C SER A 49 -13.52 -5.18 6.05
N SER A 50 -13.16 -6.47 6.14
CA SER A 50 -13.39 -7.30 7.33
C SER A 50 -12.20 -7.31 8.30
N GLY A 51 -11.06 -6.72 7.91
CA GLY A 51 -9.83 -6.73 8.72
C GLY A 51 -9.12 -8.09 8.73
N GLU A 52 -9.41 -8.96 7.76
CA GLU A 52 -8.81 -10.29 7.63
C GLU A 52 -7.52 -10.25 6.81
N ILE A 53 -6.53 -11.01 7.25
CA ILE A 53 -5.31 -11.30 6.50
C ILE A 53 -4.79 -12.67 6.93
N ASP A 54 -4.40 -13.49 5.95
CA ASP A 54 -3.70 -14.74 6.25
C ASP A 54 -2.31 -14.43 6.80
N GLU A 55 -2.09 -14.76 8.06
CA GLU A 55 -0.87 -14.42 8.80
C GLU A 55 0.37 -15.09 8.22
N LYS A 56 0.23 -16.22 7.52
CA LYS A 56 1.33 -16.88 6.80
C LYS A 56 1.99 -16.00 5.75
N ALA A 57 1.23 -15.04 5.18
CA ALA A 57 1.78 -14.07 4.26
C ALA A 57 2.85 -13.19 4.92
N LEU A 58 2.69 -12.91 6.22
CA LEU A 58 3.57 -12.02 6.98
C LEU A 58 4.79 -12.72 7.55
N GLU A 59 4.80 -14.06 7.62
CA GLU A 59 5.93 -14.83 8.14
C GLU A 59 7.24 -14.48 7.42
N ASN A 60 8.27 -14.14 8.18
CA ASN A 60 9.59 -13.76 7.66
C ASN A 60 9.58 -12.55 6.69
N CYS A 61 8.52 -11.73 6.70
CA CYS A 61 8.42 -10.55 5.86
C CYS A 61 9.52 -9.54 6.21
N LYS A 62 10.34 -9.19 5.21
CA LYS A 62 11.40 -8.18 5.35
C LYS A 62 11.04 -6.86 4.68
N HIS A 63 10.19 -6.89 3.66
CA HIS A 63 9.81 -5.70 2.92
C HIS A 63 8.33 -5.74 2.56
N ILE A 64 7.69 -4.59 2.56
CA ILE A 64 6.31 -4.43 2.10
C ILE A 64 6.28 -3.34 1.03
N ILE A 65 5.69 -3.64 -0.13
CA ILE A 65 5.41 -2.69 -1.20
C ILE A 65 3.89 -2.55 -1.29
N HIS A 66 3.36 -1.42 -0.83
CA HIS A 66 1.92 -1.17 -0.75
C HIS A 66 1.43 -0.39 -1.98
N LEU A 67 0.87 -1.12 -2.94
CA LEU A 67 0.33 -0.59 -4.20
C LEU A 67 -1.19 -0.78 -4.33
N ALA A 68 -1.84 -1.34 -3.30
CA ALA A 68 -3.29 -1.55 -3.34
C ALA A 68 -4.05 -0.22 -3.37
N GLY A 69 -5.05 -0.14 -4.24
CA GLY A 69 -5.89 1.04 -4.33
C GLY A 69 -7.12 0.81 -5.21
N TYR A 70 -8.29 1.22 -4.73
CA TYR A 70 -9.50 1.28 -5.55
C TYR A 70 -9.33 2.36 -6.63
N PRO A 71 -9.81 2.13 -7.88
CA PRO A 71 -9.57 3.05 -9.00
C PRO A 71 -10.00 4.49 -8.71
N ILE A 72 -9.04 5.43 -8.81
CA ILE A 72 -9.25 6.85 -8.48
C ILE A 72 -10.11 7.58 -9.53
N LEU A 73 -10.13 7.08 -10.77
CA LEU A 73 -10.92 7.65 -11.86
C LEU A 73 -12.43 7.32 -11.80
N LYS A 74 -12.86 6.47 -10.86
CA LYS A 74 -14.29 6.25 -10.61
C LYS A 74 -14.94 7.52 -10.07
N ARG A 75 -16.22 7.75 -10.44
CA ARG A 75 -17.00 8.91 -9.96
C ARG A 75 -16.90 9.03 -8.43
N TRP A 76 -16.62 10.22 -7.91
CA TRP A 76 -16.37 10.47 -6.48
C TRP A 76 -17.65 10.56 -5.63
N THR A 77 -18.47 9.53 -5.69
CA THR A 77 -19.61 9.35 -4.78
C THR A 77 -19.12 9.06 -3.36
N LYS A 78 -19.97 9.24 -2.35
CA LYS A 78 -19.67 8.88 -0.94
C LYS A 78 -19.16 7.43 -0.83
N LYS A 79 -19.81 6.48 -1.54
CA LYS A 79 -19.42 5.06 -1.60
C LYS A 79 -18.01 4.89 -2.17
N ASN A 80 -17.73 5.47 -3.34
CA ASN A 80 -16.43 5.31 -3.99
C ASN A 80 -15.31 5.99 -3.21
N LYS A 81 -15.54 7.17 -2.63
CA LYS A 81 -14.59 7.83 -1.74
C LYS A 81 -14.21 6.95 -0.55
N ARG A 82 -15.21 6.28 0.07
CA ARG A 82 -14.96 5.32 1.17
C ARG A 82 -14.12 4.14 0.70
N LEU A 83 -14.39 3.57 -0.48
CA LEU A 83 -13.59 2.48 -1.05
C LEU A 83 -12.17 2.92 -1.39
N MET A 84 -11.99 4.14 -1.92
CA MET A 84 -10.66 4.71 -2.19
C MET A 84 -9.85 4.86 -0.92
N HIS A 85 -10.46 5.37 0.15
CA HIS A 85 -9.84 5.51 1.47
C HIS A 85 -9.52 4.13 2.08
N GLN A 86 -10.51 3.23 2.15
CA GLN A 86 -10.34 1.91 2.76
C GLN A 86 -9.26 1.08 2.06
N SER A 87 -9.20 1.11 0.74
CA SER A 87 -8.21 0.33 -0.03
C SER A 87 -6.77 0.81 0.12
N ARG A 88 -6.56 2.03 0.62
CA ARG A 88 -5.24 2.64 0.85
C ARG A 88 -4.92 2.72 2.33
N ILE A 89 -5.62 3.58 3.05
CA ILE A 89 -5.39 3.85 4.47
C ILE A 89 -5.80 2.65 5.33
N GLY A 90 -6.99 2.10 5.11
CA GLY A 90 -7.46 0.91 5.83
C GLY A 90 -6.56 -0.30 5.60
N ALA A 91 -6.07 -0.46 4.36
CA ALA A 91 -5.13 -1.53 4.01
C ALA A 91 -3.77 -1.38 4.70
N ALA A 92 -3.20 -0.16 4.72
CA ALA A 92 -1.95 0.12 5.42
C ALA A 92 -2.09 -0.10 6.93
N ASN A 93 -3.19 0.36 7.52
CA ASN A 93 -3.49 0.16 8.94
C ASN A 93 -3.65 -1.32 9.30
N LEU A 94 -4.31 -2.12 8.46
CA LEU A 94 -4.43 -3.56 8.66
C LEU A 94 -3.05 -4.23 8.69
N LEU A 95 -2.20 -3.92 7.72
CA LEU A 95 -0.83 -4.45 7.66
C LEU A 95 -0.01 -4.04 8.90
N PHE A 96 -0.07 -2.75 9.28
CA PHE A 96 0.64 -2.26 10.46
C PHE A 96 0.21 -2.96 11.74
N ASN A 97 -1.12 -3.04 11.98
CA ASN A 97 -1.68 -3.66 13.17
C ASN A 97 -1.31 -5.15 13.26
N LYS A 98 -1.35 -5.86 12.12
CA LYS A 98 -0.95 -7.26 12.08
C LYS A 98 0.55 -7.46 12.29
N CYS A 99 1.39 -6.64 11.68
CA CYS A 99 2.83 -6.66 11.95
C CYS A 99 3.12 -6.44 13.44
N LYS A 100 2.46 -5.45 14.06
CA LYS A 100 2.62 -5.17 15.49
C LYS A 100 2.12 -6.32 16.36
N GLN A 101 0.94 -6.89 16.06
CA GLN A 101 0.36 -8.03 16.79
C GLN A 101 1.28 -9.26 16.75
N LEU A 102 1.93 -9.53 15.62
CA LEU A 102 2.79 -10.68 15.40
C LEU A 102 4.27 -10.42 15.72
N ASN A 103 4.61 -9.23 16.24
CA ASN A 103 5.99 -8.78 16.49
C ASN A 103 6.88 -8.87 15.24
N ILE A 104 6.32 -8.56 14.07
CA ILE A 104 7.03 -8.53 12.80
C ILE A 104 7.43 -7.08 12.49
N SER A 105 8.73 -6.87 12.25
CA SER A 105 9.29 -5.55 11.92
C SER A 105 9.91 -5.60 10.52
N PRO A 106 9.16 -5.27 9.47
CA PRO A 106 9.72 -5.18 8.13
C PRO A 106 10.83 -4.12 8.09
N LYS A 107 11.94 -4.41 7.43
CA LYS A 107 13.04 -3.44 7.24
C LYS A 107 12.57 -2.20 6.47
N THR A 108 11.64 -2.40 5.51
CA THR A 108 11.18 -1.34 4.63
C THR A 108 9.68 -1.45 4.39
N PHE A 109 9.00 -0.31 4.45
CA PHE A 109 7.63 -0.13 3.99
C PHE A 109 7.63 0.92 2.87
N ILE A 110 7.39 0.49 1.63
CA ILE A 110 7.29 1.37 0.46
C ILE A 110 5.83 1.51 0.11
N SER A 111 5.28 2.72 0.20
CA SER A 111 3.90 3.02 -0.14
C SER A 111 3.82 3.84 -1.42
N ALA A 112 2.91 3.48 -2.31
CA ALA A 112 2.45 4.44 -3.29
C ALA A 112 1.77 5.62 -2.57
N SER A 113 1.88 6.78 -3.16
CA SER A 113 1.17 8.02 -2.87
C SER A 113 0.84 8.67 -4.21
N ALA A 114 0.39 9.90 -4.23
CA ALA A 114 0.01 10.59 -5.46
C ALA A 114 0.40 12.06 -5.44
N ILE A 115 0.75 12.61 -6.60
CA ILE A 115 0.92 14.06 -6.79
C ILE A 115 -0.36 14.84 -6.46
N GLY A 116 -1.51 14.18 -6.43
CA GLY A 116 -2.78 14.74 -5.94
C GLY A 116 -2.73 15.29 -4.51
N ILE A 117 -1.69 14.99 -3.74
CA ILE A 117 -1.44 15.59 -2.42
C ILE A 117 -1.30 17.11 -2.48
N TYR A 118 -0.88 17.67 -3.61
CA TYR A 118 -0.79 19.12 -3.80
C TYR A 118 -2.13 19.77 -4.15
N GLY A 119 -3.18 18.97 -4.40
CA GLY A 119 -4.52 19.42 -4.75
C GLY A 119 -4.77 19.50 -6.27
N LEU A 120 -6.05 19.50 -6.65
CA LEU A 120 -6.50 19.51 -8.05
C LEU A 120 -6.08 20.76 -8.82
N ASN A 121 -5.95 21.88 -8.12
CA ASN A 121 -5.60 23.18 -8.71
C ASN A 121 -4.12 23.53 -8.56
N ALA A 122 -3.29 22.57 -8.15
CA ALA A 122 -1.85 22.79 -8.05
C ALA A 122 -1.25 23.15 -9.41
N ARG A 123 -0.40 24.18 -9.42
CA ARG A 123 0.27 24.66 -10.64
C ARG A 123 1.78 24.74 -10.40
N GLY A 124 2.53 24.72 -11.51
CA GLY A 124 3.98 24.78 -11.48
C GLY A 124 4.64 23.50 -10.96
N ILE A 125 5.96 23.55 -10.88
CA ILE A 125 6.78 22.44 -10.37
C ILE A 125 6.56 22.31 -8.86
N LYS A 126 6.42 21.09 -8.38
CA LYS A 126 6.26 20.75 -6.96
C LYS A 126 7.39 19.85 -6.48
N SER A 127 7.81 20.09 -5.27
CA SER A 127 8.77 19.26 -4.53
C SER A 127 8.10 18.64 -3.30
N GLU A 128 8.77 17.72 -2.65
CA GLU A 128 8.27 17.06 -1.43
C GLU A 128 8.10 18.04 -0.24
N LYS A 129 8.74 19.21 -0.30
CA LYS A 129 8.68 20.26 0.74
C LYS A 129 7.55 21.25 0.53
N ASP A 130 6.90 21.20 -0.65
CA ASP A 130 5.83 22.14 -0.96
C ASP A 130 4.57 21.86 -0.14
N LYS A 131 3.83 22.93 0.11
CA LYS A 131 2.58 22.90 0.87
C LYS A 131 1.57 21.96 0.19
N ILE A 132 0.97 21.05 0.97
CA ILE A 132 -0.10 20.18 0.52
C ILE A 132 -1.39 20.95 0.29
N GLY A 133 -2.23 20.43 -0.61
CA GLY A 133 -3.56 21.00 -0.91
C GLY A 133 -4.55 20.77 0.22
N THR A 134 -5.73 21.42 0.09
CA THR A 134 -6.77 21.37 1.10
C THR A 134 -8.06 20.68 0.62
N ASP A 135 -8.12 20.30 -0.65
CA ASP A 135 -9.25 19.57 -1.20
C ASP A 135 -9.30 18.11 -0.77
N TRP A 136 -10.38 17.40 -1.14
CA TRP A 136 -10.59 16.02 -0.71
C TRP A 136 -9.46 15.07 -1.16
N ILE A 137 -8.97 15.23 -2.39
CA ILE A 137 -7.93 14.33 -2.92
C ILE A 137 -6.61 14.53 -2.21
N ALA A 138 -6.27 15.78 -1.90
CA ALA A 138 -5.07 16.13 -1.16
C ALA A 138 -5.12 15.58 0.26
N ARG A 139 -6.26 15.72 0.95
CA ARG A 139 -6.46 15.14 2.29
C ARG A 139 -6.36 13.63 2.28
N MET A 140 -7.01 12.95 1.31
CA MET A 140 -6.90 11.51 1.19
C MET A 140 -5.46 11.05 0.95
N ALA A 141 -4.70 11.76 0.12
CA ALA A 141 -3.29 11.44 -0.12
C ALA A 141 -2.43 11.69 1.13
N SER A 142 -2.71 12.75 1.89
CA SER A 142 -2.07 13.04 3.18
C SER A 142 -2.33 11.93 4.20
N ASP A 143 -3.60 11.52 4.37
CA ASP A 143 -3.99 10.43 5.28
C ASP A 143 -3.32 9.11 4.87
N TRP A 144 -3.16 8.89 3.57
CA TRP A 144 -2.45 7.73 3.04
C TRP A 144 -0.97 7.75 3.41
N GLU A 145 -0.29 8.88 3.24
CA GLU A 145 1.10 9.05 3.65
C GLU A 145 1.25 8.90 5.17
N GLU A 146 0.35 9.46 5.96
CA GLU A 146 0.35 9.32 7.42
C GLU A 146 0.18 7.86 7.85
N SER A 147 -0.72 7.12 7.22
CA SER A 147 -0.90 5.68 7.50
C SER A 147 0.37 4.85 7.22
N ALA A 148 1.17 5.24 6.24
CA ALA A 148 2.46 4.61 5.97
C ALA A 148 3.51 4.96 7.04
N GLN A 149 3.51 6.20 7.56
CA GLN A 149 4.49 6.65 8.57
C GLN A 149 4.42 5.85 9.88
N GLN A 150 3.27 5.22 10.21
CA GLN A 150 3.13 4.37 11.39
C GLN A 150 4.18 3.25 11.44
N PHE A 151 4.61 2.74 10.29
CA PHE A 151 5.60 1.67 10.22
C PHE A 151 6.96 2.05 10.82
N LYS A 152 7.27 3.35 10.96
CA LYS A 152 8.44 3.82 11.70
C LYS A 152 8.41 3.38 13.17
N GLN A 153 7.23 3.27 13.78
CA GLN A 153 7.07 2.86 15.18
C GLN A 153 7.51 1.41 15.44
N ILE A 154 7.57 0.59 14.38
CA ILE A 154 8.06 -0.78 14.43
C ILE A 154 9.42 -0.95 13.74
N GLY A 155 10.16 0.15 13.55
CA GLY A 155 11.53 0.14 13.05
C GLY A 155 11.69 0.11 11.53
N SER A 156 10.62 0.23 10.74
CA SER A 156 10.72 0.22 9.29
C SER A 156 11.25 1.54 8.73
N ARG A 157 12.10 1.47 7.70
CA ARG A 157 12.36 2.59 6.81
C ARG A 157 11.14 2.79 5.91
N VAL A 158 10.49 3.95 5.99
CA VAL A 158 9.31 4.28 5.20
C VAL A 158 9.68 5.12 3.98
N VAL A 159 9.21 4.71 2.81
CA VAL A 159 9.33 5.44 1.54
C VAL A 159 7.94 5.67 0.96
N GLN A 160 7.67 6.88 0.51
CA GLN A 160 6.39 7.28 -0.10
C GLN A 160 6.66 7.77 -1.52
N MET A 161 6.02 7.11 -2.50
CA MET A 161 6.19 7.43 -3.92
C MET A 161 4.99 8.23 -4.41
N ARG A 162 5.13 9.55 -4.58
CA ARG A 162 4.09 10.42 -5.15
C ARG A 162 4.01 10.24 -6.65
N ILE A 163 3.17 9.33 -7.08
CA ILE A 163 3.04 8.90 -8.48
C ILE A 163 2.11 9.87 -9.22
N SER A 164 2.46 10.23 -10.46
CA SER A 164 1.61 10.87 -11.46
C SER A 164 0.93 9.80 -12.32
N LEU A 165 -0.32 10.04 -12.71
CA LEU A 165 -1.05 9.28 -13.72
C LEU A 165 -0.84 9.90 -15.10
#